data_fce3cfc5046d3d725159c02e8657f402
#
_entry.id   fce3cfc5046d3d725159c02e8657f402
#
_cell.length_a   1.000
_cell.length_b   1.000
_cell.length_c   1.000
_cell.angle_alpha   90.00
_cell.angle_beta   90.00
_cell.angle_gamma   90.00
#
_symmetry.space_group_name_H-M   'P 1'
#
loop_
_entity.id
_entity.type
_entity.pdbx_description
1 polymer ?
#
loop_
_entity_poly.entity_id
_entity_poly.type
_entity_poly.pdbx_seq_one_letter_code
_entity_poly.pdbx_strand_id
1 'polypeptide(L)'
;MAQKVTGYVKLQIPAGKATPAPPVGPALGQHGINIAAFTKEFNERTKNDVGLIIPVVITVYADRSFTFITKTPPAAVLIKKACNLEKASGVPNKNKVATISKEDVRKIAETKMRDLNAATIEAAMSMIAGTARSMGIVVGE
;
A
#
# COMPACT_ATOMS: atom_id res chain seq x y z
N MET A 1 17.04 15.44 -21.88
CA MET A 1 15.77 15.24 -22.63
C MET A 1 14.83 14.38 -21.81
N ALA A 2 13.53 14.72 -21.84
CA ALA A 2 12.54 13.90 -21.17
C ALA A 2 12.40 12.55 -21.89
N GLN A 3 12.52 11.46 -21.14
CA GLN A 3 12.32 10.12 -21.68
C GLN A 3 10.83 9.86 -21.92
N LYS A 4 10.55 9.17 -23.02
CA LYS A 4 9.16 8.83 -23.35
C LYS A 4 8.68 7.70 -22.45
N VAL A 5 7.58 7.94 -21.75
CA VAL A 5 6.93 6.93 -20.92
C VAL A 5 6.17 5.95 -21.81
N THR A 6 6.43 4.66 -21.66
CA THR A 6 5.72 3.59 -22.38
C THR A 6 4.62 2.95 -21.56
N GLY A 7 4.68 3.07 -20.23
CA GLY A 7 3.61 2.53 -19.39
C GLY A 7 3.89 2.70 -17.91
N TYR A 8 2.90 2.31 -17.14
CA TYR A 8 2.97 2.30 -15.68
C TYR A 8 2.62 0.92 -15.17
N VAL A 9 3.32 0.49 -14.13
CA VAL A 9 3.05 -0.76 -13.43
C VAL A 9 2.76 -0.43 -11.97
N LYS A 10 1.63 -0.89 -11.47
CA LYS A 10 1.23 -0.69 -10.06
C LYS A 10 1.23 -2.05 -9.37
N LEU A 11 1.99 -2.17 -8.30
CA LEU A 11 2.13 -3.41 -7.54
C LEU A 11 2.02 -3.14 -6.05
N GLN A 12 1.65 -4.18 -5.30
CA GLN A 12 1.73 -4.19 -3.84
C GLN A 12 2.69 -5.30 -3.45
N ILE A 13 3.78 -4.94 -2.80
CA ILE A 13 4.87 -5.86 -2.49
C ILE A 13 5.20 -5.76 -1.00
N PRO A 14 5.37 -6.89 -0.29
CA PRO A 14 5.84 -6.85 1.10
C PRO A 14 7.18 -6.13 1.20
N ALA A 15 7.29 -5.20 2.13
CA ALA A 15 8.48 -4.39 2.33
C ALA A 15 9.69 -5.26 2.65
N GLY A 16 10.80 -5.01 1.97
CA GLY A 16 12.05 -5.74 2.16
C GLY A 16 12.05 -7.18 1.63
N LYS A 17 10.96 -7.63 0.99
CA LYS A 17 10.79 -9.01 0.53
C LYS A 17 10.45 -9.11 -0.97
N ALA A 18 10.81 -8.12 -1.76
CA ALA A 18 10.62 -8.21 -3.21
C ALA A 18 11.50 -9.31 -3.80
N THR A 19 10.91 -10.16 -4.62
CA THR A 19 11.59 -11.27 -5.30
C THR A 19 11.19 -11.29 -6.77
N PRO A 20 11.98 -11.94 -7.64
CA PRO A 20 11.61 -12.10 -9.05
C PRO A 20 10.38 -13.01 -9.27
N ALA A 21 9.92 -13.69 -8.24
CA ALA A 21 8.73 -14.53 -8.30
C ALA A 21 7.45 -13.70 -8.53
N PRO A 22 6.34 -14.31 -9.02
CA PRO A 22 5.08 -13.59 -9.14
C PRO A 22 4.67 -12.92 -7.82
N PRO A 23 4.04 -11.73 -7.86
CA PRO A 23 3.56 -11.01 -9.06
C PRO A 23 4.58 -10.09 -9.73
N VAL A 24 5.78 -9.93 -9.17
CA VAL A 24 6.76 -8.94 -9.64
C VAL A 24 7.35 -9.33 -11.00
N GLY A 25 7.82 -10.56 -11.13
CA GLY A 25 8.47 -11.04 -12.34
C GLY A 25 7.63 -10.89 -13.61
N PRO A 26 6.42 -11.47 -13.66
CA PRO A 26 5.56 -11.37 -14.83
C PRO A 26 5.16 -9.92 -15.16
N ALA A 27 4.86 -9.11 -14.16
CA ALA A 27 4.45 -7.71 -14.35
C ALA A 27 5.57 -6.87 -14.98
N LEU A 28 6.80 -7.01 -14.49
CA LEU A 28 7.95 -6.27 -14.99
C LEU A 28 8.53 -6.87 -16.26
N GLY A 29 8.47 -8.19 -16.40
CA GLY A 29 8.97 -8.89 -17.57
C GLY A 29 8.30 -8.48 -18.87
N GLN A 30 7.00 -8.19 -18.83
CA GLN A 30 6.24 -7.70 -19.98
C GLN A 30 6.79 -6.37 -20.53
N HIS A 31 7.37 -5.57 -19.67
CA HIS A 31 7.94 -4.27 -20.03
C HIS A 31 9.45 -4.32 -20.30
N GLY A 32 10.08 -5.49 -20.15
CA GLY A 32 11.51 -5.64 -20.38
C GLY A 32 12.42 -4.97 -19.36
N ILE A 33 11.91 -4.74 -18.14
CA ILE A 33 12.66 -4.09 -17.07
C ILE A 33 13.61 -5.08 -16.39
N ASN A 34 14.74 -4.58 -15.90
CA ASN A 34 15.65 -5.39 -15.07
C ASN A 34 15.05 -5.66 -13.69
N ILE A 35 14.49 -6.84 -13.51
CA ILE A 35 13.80 -7.26 -12.29
C ILE A 35 14.76 -7.28 -11.10
N ALA A 36 15.98 -7.75 -11.28
CA ALA A 36 16.99 -7.84 -10.22
C ALA A 36 17.35 -6.46 -9.66
N ALA A 37 17.56 -5.48 -10.55
CA ALA A 37 17.83 -4.09 -10.16
C ALA A 37 16.66 -3.49 -9.36
N PHE A 38 15.43 -3.71 -9.84
CA PHE A 38 14.24 -3.24 -9.17
C PHE A 38 14.09 -3.84 -7.76
N THR A 39 14.19 -5.16 -7.63
CA THR A 39 14.03 -5.84 -6.34
C THR A 39 15.07 -5.39 -5.32
N LYS A 40 16.31 -5.24 -5.75
CA LYS A 40 17.39 -4.74 -4.90
C LYS A 40 17.09 -3.33 -4.37
N GLU A 41 16.77 -2.42 -5.26
CA GLU A 41 16.49 -1.02 -4.91
C GLU A 41 15.24 -0.90 -4.04
N PHE A 42 14.17 -1.62 -4.37
CA PHE A 42 12.96 -1.66 -3.56
C PHE A 42 13.24 -2.16 -2.14
N ASN A 43 13.96 -3.27 -2.02
CA ASN A 43 14.30 -3.83 -0.71
C ASN A 43 15.14 -2.87 0.13
N GLU A 44 16.08 -2.16 -0.48
CA GLU A 44 16.88 -1.13 0.21
C GLU A 44 16.03 0.03 0.72
N ARG A 45 15.09 0.51 -0.12
CA ARG A 45 14.20 1.63 0.27
C ARG A 45 13.19 1.26 1.34
N THR A 46 12.76 0.01 1.38
CA THR A 46 11.69 -0.45 2.27
C THR A 46 12.19 -1.26 3.47
N LYS A 47 13.49 -1.36 3.67
CA LYS A 47 14.07 -2.17 4.75
C LYS A 47 13.59 -1.78 6.16
N ASN A 48 13.22 -0.52 6.36
CA ASN A 48 12.73 -0.01 7.65
C ASN A 48 11.22 -0.29 7.84
N ASP A 49 10.53 -0.71 6.80
CA ASP A 49 9.08 -0.92 6.80
C ASP A 49 8.72 -2.41 6.73
N VAL A 50 9.65 -3.29 7.07
CA VAL A 50 9.45 -4.75 7.02
C VAL A 50 8.21 -5.15 7.82
N GLY A 51 7.39 -6.00 7.24
CA GLY A 51 6.13 -6.45 7.81
C GLY A 51 4.91 -5.68 7.31
N LEU A 52 5.12 -4.64 6.49
CA LEU A 52 4.04 -3.89 5.84
C LEU A 52 4.03 -4.21 4.35
N ILE A 53 2.86 -4.10 3.74
CA ILE A 53 2.73 -4.16 2.28
C ILE A 53 2.85 -2.75 1.75
N ILE A 54 3.78 -2.54 0.81
CA ILE A 54 4.05 -1.22 0.24
C ILE A 54 3.54 -1.18 -1.20
N PRO A 55 2.60 -0.28 -1.52
CA PRO A 55 2.22 -0.04 -2.90
C PRO A 55 3.35 0.68 -3.63
N VAL A 56 3.64 0.25 -4.84
CA VAL A 56 4.67 0.87 -5.68
C VAL A 56 4.08 1.19 -7.05
N VAL A 57 4.40 2.36 -7.57
CA VAL A 57 4.06 2.76 -8.93
C VAL A 57 5.37 2.88 -9.71
N ILE A 58 5.52 2.05 -10.71
CA ILE A 58 6.72 1.98 -11.56
C ILE A 58 6.41 2.65 -12.89
N THR A 59 7.20 3.65 -13.25
CA THR A 59 7.11 4.30 -14.56
C THR A 59 8.14 3.66 -15.48
N VAL A 60 7.70 3.12 -16.61
CA VAL A 60 8.55 2.46 -17.62
C VAL A 60 8.79 3.40 -18.77
N TYR A 61 10.05 3.53 -19.18
CA TYR A 61 10.46 4.39 -20.28
C TYR A 61 10.81 3.59 -21.54
N ALA A 62 10.84 4.28 -22.69
CA ALA A 62 11.06 3.65 -23.99
C ALA A 62 12.42 2.96 -24.13
N ASP A 63 13.43 3.39 -23.38
CA ASP A 63 14.78 2.81 -23.33
C ASP A 63 14.89 1.61 -22.37
N ARG A 64 13.75 1.12 -21.84
CA ARG A 64 13.66 0.06 -20.83
C ARG A 64 14.20 0.44 -19.46
N SER A 65 14.50 1.71 -19.24
CA SER A 65 14.76 2.22 -17.89
C SER A 65 13.44 2.36 -17.13
N PHE A 66 13.55 2.49 -15.83
CA PHE A 66 12.38 2.66 -14.96
C PHE A 66 12.70 3.60 -13.81
N THR A 67 11.66 4.24 -13.32
CA THR A 67 11.68 4.91 -12.01
C THR A 67 10.48 4.40 -11.23
N PHE A 68 10.57 4.42 -9.91
CA PHE A 68 9.44 4.02 -9.08
C PHE A 68 9.31 4.90 -7.85
N ILE A 69 8.08 5.03 -7.40
CA ILE A 69 7.75 5.69 -6.14
C ILE A 69 7.05 4.69 -5.24
N THR A 70 7.38 4.72 -3.96
CA THR A 70 6.67 3.95 -2.94
C THR A 70 5.64 4.84 -2.27
N LYS A 71 4.46 4.29 -2.02
CA LYS A 71 3.39 4.99 -1.32
C LYS A 71 3.27 4.45 0.11
N THR A 72 2.44 5.08 0.92
CA THR A 72 2.13 4.57 2.24
C THR A 72 1.40 3.23 2.15
N PRO A 73 1.51 2.34 3.15
CA PRO A 73 0.78 1.07 3.14
C PRO A 73 -0.72 1.27 2.94
N PRO A 74 -1.43 0.32 2.30
CA PRO A 74 -2.88 0.42 2.15
C PRO A 74 -3.58 0.57 3.50
N ALA A 75 -4.65 1.37 3.54
CA ALA A 75 -5.40 1.60 4.78
C ALA A 75 -5.85 0.29 5.42
N ALA A 76 -6.30 -0.68 4.63
CA ALA A 76 -6.71 -1.98 5.11
C ALA A 76 -5.59 -2.71 5.87
N VAL A 77 -4.36 -2.64 5.39
CA VAL A 77 -3.19 -3.26 6.04
C VAL A 77 -2.90 -2.60 7.37
N LEU A 78 -2.93 -1.27 7.42
CA LEU A 78 -2.70 -0.50 8.64
C LEU A 78 -3.78 -0.77 9.69
N ILE A 79 -5.05 -0.86 9.27
CA ILE A 79 -6.18 -1.16 10.14
C ILE A 79 -6.05 -2.58 10.73
N LYS A 80 -5.73 -3.56 9.90
CA LYS A 80 -5.52 -4.94 10.37
C LYS A 80 -4.39 -5.02 11.38
N LYS A 81 -3.31 -4.31 11.14
CA LYS A 81 -2.17 -4.27 12.06
C LYS A 81 -2.56 -3.62 13.40
N ALA A 82 -3.30 -2.52 13.37
CA ALA A 82 -3.78 -1.83 14.58
C ALA A 82 -4.72 -2.72 15.42
N CYS A 83 -5.52 -3.55 14.77
CA CYS A 83 -6.45 -4.47 15.43
C CYS A 83 -5.87 -5.87 15.68
N ASN A 84 -4.61 -6.12 15.31
CA ASN A 84 -3.96 -7.45 15.38
C ASN A 84 -4.75 -8.54 14.63
N LEU A 85 -5.32 -8.19 13.48
CA LEU A 85 -6.08 -9.11 12.64
C LEU A 85 -5.24 -9.61 11.47
N GLU A 86 -5.33 -10.89 11.16
CA GLU A 86 -4.76 -11.45 9.94
C GLU A 86 -5.71 -11.30 8.75
N LYS A 87 -7.00 -11.42 9.00
CA LYS A 87 -8.03 -11.37 7.97
C LYS A 87 -9.26 -10.56 8.43
N ALA A 88 -9.73 -9.71 7.56
CA ALA A 88 -10.98 -8.96 7.78
C ALA A 88 -12.22 -9.82 7.50
N SER A 89 -13.40 -9.31 7.86
CA SER A 89 -14.66 -10.02 7.64
C SER A 89 -14.99 -10.18 6.16
N GLY A 90 -15.44 -11.37 5.78
CA GLY A 90 -16.02 -11.62 4.45
C GLY A 90 -17.45 -11.12 4.31
N VAL A 91 -18.14 -10.87 5.43
CA VAL A 91 -19.52 -10.35 5.48
C VAL A 91 -19.58 -9.19 6.47
N PRO A 92 -19.00 -8.02 6.12
CA PRO A 92 -18.77 -6.94 7.08
C PRO A 92 -20.04 -6.28 7.64
N ASN A 93 -21.13 -6.34 6.91
CA ASN A 93 -22.41 -5.79 7.36
C ASN A 93 -23.10 -6.65 8.43
N LYS A 94 -22.77 -7.93 8.50
CA LYS A 94 -23.38 -8.88 9.45
C LYS A 94 -22.38 -9.37 10.50
N ASN A 95 -21.15 -9.58 10.12
CA ASN A 95 -20.14 -10.16 10.99
C ASN A 95 -19.04 -9.13 11.29
N LYS A 96 -19.08 -8.56 12.50
CA LYS A 96 -18.04 -7.63 12.98
C LYS A 96 -16.95 -8.44 13.67
N VAL A 97 -15.69 -8.18 13.30
CA VAL A 97 -14.54 -8.98 13.76
C VAL A 97 -13.67 -8.24 14.76
N ALA A 98 -13.75 -6.92 14.83
CA ALA A 98 -12.93 -6.13 15.75
C ALA A 98 -13.51 -4.73 15.96
N THR A 99 -12.92 -4.00 16.88
CA THR A 99 -13.19 -2.59 17.13
C THR A 99 -11.87 -1.83 17.11
N ILE A 100 -11.85 -0.67 16.45
CA ILE A 100 -10.69 0.22 16.40
C ILE A 100 -11.05 1.53 17.12
N SER A 101 -10.11 2.07 17.90
CA SER A 101 -10.33 3.35 18.57
C SER A 101 -10.18 4.53 17.61
N LYS A 102 -10.79 5.66 17.92
CA LYS A 102 -10.63 6.89 17.14
C LYS A 102 -9.18 7.37 17.12
N GLU A 103 -8.44 7.14 18.20
CA GLU A 103 -7.01 7.49 18.24
C GLU A 103 -6.19 6.70 17.22
N ASP A 104 -6.46 5.40 17.10
CA ASP A 104 -5.78 4.56 16.10
C ASP A 104 -6.15 4.98 14.68
N VAL A 105 -7.43 5.30 14.44
CA VAL A 105 -7.90 5.85 13.17
C VAL A 105 -7.16 7.15 12.84
N ARG A 106 -6.99 8.04 13.82
CA ARG A 106 -6.25 9.29 13.65
C ARG A 106 -4.79 9.04 13.30
N LYS A 107 -4.10 8.13 13.98
CA LYS A 107 -2.71 7.77 13.69
C LYS A 107 -2.54 7.25 12.26
N ILE A 108 -3.45 6.40 11.82
CA ILE A 108 -3.46 5.87 10.45
C ILE A 108 -3.69 7.00 9.45
N ALA A 109 -4.64 7.89 9.73
CA ALA A 109 -4.94 9.05 8.88
C ALA A 109 -3.72 9.98 8.75
N GLU A 110 -3.03 10.27 9.85
CA GLU A 110 -1.81 11.08 9.84
C GLU A 110 -0.71 10.43 9.00
N THR A 111 -0.53 9.13 9.12
CA THR A 111 0.46 8.37 8.35
C THR A 111 0.17 8.44 6.85
N LYS A 112 -1.09 8.37 6.46
CA LYS A 112 -1.51 8.35 5.06
C LYS A 112 -1.81 9.73 4.48
N MET A 113 -1.77 10.79 5.26
CA MET A 113 -2.21 12.13 4.83
C MET A 113 -1.56 12.59 3.52
N ARG A 114 -0.30 12.24 3.29
CA ARG A 114 0.43 12.57 2.06
C ARG A 114 -0.14 11.91 0.80
N ASP A 115 -0.83 10.76 0.94
CA ASP A 115 -1.41 10.00 -0.18
C ASP A 115 -2.92 10.20 -0.31
N LEU A 116 -3.55 10.86 0.66
CA LEU A 116 -4.99 11.03 0.69
C LEU A 116 -5.40 12.37 0.08
N ASN A 117 -6.52 12.37 -0.62
CA ASN A 117 -7.17 13.57 -1.11
C ASN A 117 -8.10 14.15 -0.04
N ALA A 118 -7.55 14.47 1.12
CA ALA A 118 -8.28 15.01 2.25
C ALA A 118 -7.69 16.38 2.63
N ALA A 119 -8.56 17.35 2.81
CA ALA A 119 -8.15 18.72 3.18
C ALA A 119 -7.80 18.84 4.66
N THR A 120 -8.44 18.03 5.52
CA THR A 120 -8.26 18.05 6.98
C THR A 120 -8.02 16.66 7.52
N ILE A 121 -7.48 16.58 8.75
CA ILE A 121 -7.28 15.29 9.42
C ILE A 121 -8.62 14.59 9.71
N GLU A 122 -9.67 15.34 10.02
CA GLU A 122 -11.02 14.80 10.25
C GLU A 122 -11.57 14.14 8.99
N ALA A 123 -11.37 14.76 7.82
CA ALA A 123 -11.75 14.18 6.53
C ALA A 123 -10.97 12.88 6.25
N ALA A 124 -9.67 12.87 6.54
CA ALA A 124 -8.84 11.68 6.42
C ALA A 124 -9.31 10.56 7.36
N MET A 125 -9.63 10.90 8.60
CA MET A 125 -10.18 9.93 9.58
C MET A 125 -11.50 9.34 9.10
N SER A 126 -12.36 10.14 8.45
CA SER A 126 -13.62 9.67 7.89
C SER A 126 -13.39 8.64 6.77
N MET A 127 -12.41 8.87 5.92
CA MET A 127 -12.01 7.93 4.86
C MET A 127 -11.52 6.61 5.45
N ILE A 128 -10.66 6.66 6.46
CA ILE A 128 -10.14 5.47 7.14
C ILE A 128 -11.26 4.72 7.87
N ALA A 129 -12.15 5.43 8.54
CA ALA A 129 -13.31 4.83 9.21
C ALA A 129 -14.23 4.10 8.22
N GLY A 130 -14.44 4.66 7.05
CA GLY A 130 -15.20 4.00 5.98
C GLY A 130 -14.57 2.70 5.53
N THR A 131 -13.25 2.68 5.36
CA THR A 131 -12.50 1.47 5.03
C THR A 131 -12.63 0.42 6.14
N ALA A 132 -12.51 0.83 7.41
CA ALA A 132 -12.66 -0.07 8.55
C ALA A 132 -14.05 -0.72 8.58
N ARG A 133 -15.12 0.05 8.33
CA ARG A 133 -16.47 -0.48 8.25
C ARG A 133 -16.62 -1.52 7.15
N SER A 134 -15.99 -1.29 5.99
CA SER A 134 -15.99 -2.24 4.89
C SER A 134 -15.27 -3.55 5.21
N MET A 135 -14.44 -3.55 6.25
CA MET A 135 -13.71 -4.72 6.73
C MET A 135 -14.41 -5.44 7.88
N GLY A 136 -15.56 -4.94 8.33
CA GLY A 136 -16.25 -5.48 9.49
C GLY A 136 -15.66 -5.03 10.82
N ILE A 137 -15.01 -3.88 10.85
CA ILE A 137 -14.39 -3.29 12.03
C ILE A 137 -15.24 -2.10 12.49
N VAL A 138 -15.62 -2.09 13.78
CA VAL A 138 -16.38 -1.00 14.38
C VAL A 138 -15.42 0.09 14.84
N VAL A 139 -15.73 1.34 14.51
CA VAL A 139 -14.97 2.48 15.00
C VAL A 139 -15.57 2.90 16.34
N GLY A 140 -14.81 2.69 17.41
CA GLY A 140 -15.17 3.05 18.77
C GLY A 140 -14.89 4.52 19.08
N GLU A 141 -15.33 4.97 20.24
CA GLU A 141 -15.03 6.32 20.77
C GLU A 141 -13.64 6.40 21.40
#